data_ebf5d415f5b66570298d3a9fee2a8611
#
_entry.id   ebf5d415f5b66570298d3a9fee2a8611
#
_cell.length_a   1.000
_cell.length_b   1.000
_cell.length_c   1.000
_cell.angle_alpha   90.00
_cell.angle_beta   90.00
_cell.angle_gamma   90.00
#
_symmetry.space_group_name_H-M   'P 1'
#
loop_
_entity.id
_entity.type
_entity.pdbx_description
1 polymer ?
#
loop_
_entity_poly.entity_id
_entity_poly.type
_entity_poly.pdbx_seq_one_letter_code
_entity_poly.pdbx_strand_id
1 'polypeptide(L)'
;MACDEEKPKCRSCTRRATPCTYTNSVGLNHLAKAAQASSPYSKPEPGSGFPPVPYNHDGFVLNGNNAVQANSPLPLAPPSPLALNMPHLELLHHFIAVTSEVLGVETISRQVWKSTIPQIALSHDFLMHSILAVAALHIAHLRPEQRRSYWERTAMHQDRALELQQEAMANASRDNADALFSFSLLVVYYAFASPKVSGSQEAEEPLAGAIQCISIIRGMRYLLPPIRQWVEEGPLAQLLSIHPGNMKSNHSFKDHDTELYFQRFLVLCSTSSDMNKTHEFEDIEQCAAAASTLRASFLTAESVADGGLKAPPIWHWACRLAPEFLQRLGKLHPIPLVLVAHWCVILAQVRQYWWIQGWVDHTMGQIQKTLPREYHEWLDWPMKKVQEQRENWSREGERIGSS
;
A
#
# COMPACT_ATOMS: atom_id res chain seq x y z
N MET A 1 20.32 -15.37 -24.17
CA MET A 1 21.48 -14.45 -23.97
C MET A 1 21.07 -13.50 -22.87
N ALA A 2 21.80 -13.50 -21.77
CA ALA A 2 21.50 -12.67 -20.60
C ALA A 2 21.69 -11.18 -20.94
N CYS A 3 20.80 -10.33 -20.41
CA CYS A 3 20.91 -8.89 -20.44
C CYS A 3 21.98 -8.47 -19.44
N ASP A 4 22.82 -7.47 -19.78
CA ASP A 4 23.87 -6.96 -18.92
C ASP A 4 23.39 -5.87 -17.95
N GLU A 5 22.08 -5.61 -17.93
CA GLU A 5 21.37 -4.71 -16.98
C GLU A 5 21.92 -3.27 -16.87
N GLU A 6 22.79 -2.83 -17.78
CA GLU A 6 23.26 -1.43 -17.80
C GLU A 6 22.11 -0.45 -18.09
N LYS A 7 22.01 0.61 -17.30
CA LYS A 7 21.00 1.68 -17.45
C LYS A 7 21.60 2.90 -18.14
N PRO A 8 20.85 3.64 -18.98
CA PRO A 8 19.42 3.54 -19.26
C PRO A 8 19.04 2.48 -20.31
N LYS A 9 20.00 1.91 -21.03
CA LYS A 9 19.80 0.88 -22.05
C LYS A 9 20.95 -0.12 -21.98
N CYS A 10 20.65 -1.42 -21.96
CA CYS A 10 21.67 -2.44 -21.96
C CYS A 10 22.47 -2.45 -23.28
N ARG A 11 23.75 -2.84 -23.25
CA ARG A 11 24.64 -2.88 -24.41
C ARG A 11 24.09 -3.75 -25.55
N SER A 12 23.39 -4.82 -25.21
CA SER A 12 22.82 -5.73 -26.21
C SER A 12 21.69 -5.08 -27.00
N CYS A 13 20.79 -4.30 -26.36
CA CYS A 13 19.73 -3.56 -27.04
C CYS A 13 20.27 -2.36 -27.81
N THR A 14 21.28 -1.67 -27.28
CA THR A 14 21.95 -0.54 -27.95
C THR A 14 22.62 -1.01 -29.24
N ARG A 15 23.30 -2.15 -29.22
CA ARG A 15 23.97 -2.71 -30.42
C ARG A 15 22.99 -3.18 -31.50
N ARG A 16 21.72 -3.52 -31.14
CA ARG A 16 20.70 -4.00 -32.08
C ARG A 16 19.70 -2.95 -32.51
N ALA A 17 19.84 -1.70 -32.03
CA ALA A 17 18.90 -0.60 -32.27
C ALA A 17 17.43 -0.94 -31.94
N THR A 18 17.20 -1.82 -30.95
CA THR A 18 15.87 -2.22 -30.47
C THR A 18 15.54 -1.52 -29.17
N PRO A 19 14.26 -1.16 -28.90
CA PRO A 19 13.86 -0.60 -27.61
C PRO A 19 14.19 -1.60 -26.49
N CYS A 20 14.89 -1.14 -25.44
CA CYS A 20 15.21 -1.96 -24.27
C CYS A 20 14.04 -1.92 -23.30
N THR A 21 13.18 -2.94 -23.36
CA THR A 21 12.11 -3.14 -22.37
C THR A 21 12.63 -4.06 -21.27
N TYR A 22 12.97 -3.47 -20.12
CA TYR A 22 13.11 -4.25 -18.90
C TYR A 22 11.68 -4.65 -18.48
N THR A 23 11.39 -5.93 -18.47
CA THR A 23 10.21 -6.47 -17.79
C THR A 23 10.48 -6.37 -16.28
N ASN A 24 10.32 -5.19 -15.74
CA ASN A 24 10.43 -4.94 -14.31
C ASN A 24 9.02 -4.83 -13.74
N SER A 25 8.78 -5.59 -12.71
CA SER A 25 7.84 -5.37 -11.61
C SER A 25 8.14 -4.02 -10.87
N VAL A 26 8.19 -2.87 -11.58
CA VAL A 26 8.82 -1.61 -11.13
C VAL A 26 7.81 -0.54 -10.74
N GLY A 27 6.49 -0.80 -10.76
CA GLY A 27 5.51 0.23 -10.39
C GLY A 27 5.69 0.84 -9.00
N LEU A 28 6.24 0.10 -8.03
CA LEU A 28 6.30 0.53 -6.62
C LEU A 28 7.63 1.16 -6.18
N ASN A 29 8.73 0.93 -6.90
CA ASN A 29 10.03 1.53 -6.56
C ASN A 29 10.13 3.04 -6.87
N HIS A 30 9.21 3.60 -7.66
CA HIS A 30 9.18 5.04 -7.96
C HIS A 30 8.74 5.89 -6.75
N LEU A 31 7.87 5.38 -5.87
CA LEU A 31 7.49 6.09 -4.65
C LEU A 31 8.69 6.30 -3.70
N ALA A 32 9.61 5.34 -3.66
CA ALA A 32 10.84 5.47 -2.86
C ALA A 32 11.86 6.45 -3.47
N LYS A 33 11.86 6.64 -4.81
CA LYS A 33 12.79 7.56 -5.51
C LYS A 33 12.32 9.01 -5.54
N ALA A 34 11.01 9.27 -5.61
CA ALA A 34 10.46 10.64 -5.58
C ALA A 34 10.78 11.37 -4.27
N ALA A 35 11.04 10.62 -3.19
CA ALA A 35 11.40 11.17 -1.89
C ALA A 35 12.84 11.70 -1.79
N GLN A 36 13.67 11.57 -2.83
CA GLN A 36 15.10 11.96 -2.80
C GLN A 36 15.45 13.15 -3.70
N ALA A 37 14.52 13.68 -4.50
CA ALA A 37 14.77 14.82 -5.38
C ALA A 37 13.96 16.05 -4.92
N SER A 38 14.57 16.90 -4.13
CA SER A 38 14.03 18.22 -3.77
C SER A 38 14.86 19.34 -4.40
N SER A 39 14.11 20.20 -5.18
CA SER A 39 14.35 21.63 -5.48
C SER A 39 15.39 21.99 -6.55
N PRO A 40 15.28 23.15 -7.29
CA PRO A 40 14.51 24.36 -6.98
C PRO A 40 13.62 24.94 -8.10
N TYR A 41 12.78 25.85 -7.70
CA TYR A 41 11.91 26.79 -8.40
C TYR A 41 12.45 27.43 -9.70
N SER A 42 11.61 27.46 -10.76
CA SER A 42 11.55 28.52 -11.77
C SER A 42 10.13 28.60 -12.36
N LYS A 43 9.52 29.78 -12.33
CA LYS A 43 8.22 30.11 -12.92
C LYS A 43 8.26 30.11 -14.45
N PRO A 44 7.17 29.77 -15.14
CA PRO A 44 6.87 30.31 -16.46
C PRO A 44 5.61 31.21 -16.46
N GLU A 45 5.68 32.23 -17.33
CA GLU A 45 4.65 33.23 -17.58
C GLU A 45 3.50 32.74 -18.48
N PRO A 46 2.34 33.46 -18.56
CA PRO A 46 1.13 33.01 -19.22
C PRO A 46 1.02 33.54 -20.67
N GLY A 47 0.45 32.72 -21.54
CA GLY A 47 0.00 33.19 -22.85
C GLY A 47 -0.14 32.09 -23.91
N SER A 48 -1.37 31.83 -24.31
CA SER A 48 -1.91 31.86 -25.67
C SER A 48 -3.03 30.84 -25.87
N GLY A 49 -4.15 31.36 -26.39
CA GLY A 49 -5.40 30.70 -26.54
C GLY A 49 -5.47 29.73 -27.74
N PHE A 50 -6.44 28.83 -27.66
CA PHE A 50 -6.85 27.92 -28.72
C PHE A 50 -7.94 28.54 -29.61
N PRO A 51 -7.94 28.27 -30.94
CA PRO A 51 -9.02 28.69 -31.85
C PRO A 51 -10.18 27.65 -31.84
N PRO A 52 -11.40 28.10 -32.16
CA PRO A 52 -12.58 27.25 -32.16
C PRO A 52 -12.71 26.41 -33.44
N VAL A 53 -13.25 25.20 -33.30
CA VAL A 53 -13.54 24.27 -34.41
C VAL A 53 -15.00 24.46 -34.87
N PRO A 54 -15.30 24.59 -36.19
CA PRO A 54 -16.66 24.74 -36.67
C PRO A 54 -17.39 23.40 -36.79
N TYR A 55 -18.66 23.43 -36.42
CA TYR A 55 -19.66 22.39 -36.57
C TYR A 55 -20.21 22.41 -37.99
N ASN A 56 -20.25 21.28 -38.72
CA ASN A 56 -21.03 21.15 -39.93
C ASN A 56 -21.95 19.93 -39.87
N HIS A 57 -23.25 20.25 -39.99
CA HIS A 57 -24.32 19.31 -40.36
C HIS A 57 -24.31 19.13 -41.86
N ASP A 58 -24.46 17.86 -42.34
CA ASP A 58 -25.23 17.46 -43.50
C ASP A 58 -24.95 15.99 -43.86
N GLY A 59 -25.92 15.15 -43.86
CA GLY A 59 -26.64 14.75 -45.04
C GLY A 59 -26.43 13.27 -45.31
N PHE A 60 -27.42 12.45 -44.94
CA PHE A 60 -27.53 11.01 -45.27
C PHE A 60 -27.97 10.84 -46.72
N VAL A 61 -27.20 10.10 -47.56
CA VAL A 61 -27.69 9.50 -48.80
C VAL A 61 -27.23 8.05 -48.90
N LEU A 62 -28.20 7.17 -48.93
CA LEU A 62 -28.04 5.75 -49.28
C LEU A 62 -27.88 5.59 -50.79
N ASN A 63 -26.86 4.88 -51.26
CA ASN A 63 -26.94 4.18 -52.54
C ASN A 63 -26.11 2.90 -52.55
N GLY A 64 -26.74 1.80 -52.95
CA GLY A 64 -26.17 0.48 -53.00
C GLY A 64 -25.44 0.21 -54.32
N ASN A 65 -24.50 -0.69 -54.26
CA ASN A 65 -24.29 -1.87 -55.11
C ASN A 65 -22.83 -2.32 -55.17
N ASN A 66 -22.67 -3.60 -54.84
CA ASN A 66 -21.74 -4.61 -55.36
C ASN A 66 -20.22 -4.48 -55.21
N ALA A 67 -19.66 -5.42 -54.53
CA ALA A 67 -18.86 -6.56 -54.95
C ALA A 67 -17.89 -7.02 -53.87
N VAL A 68 -17.95 -8.30 -53.61
CA VAL A 68 -17.09 -9.10 -52.72
C VAL A 68 -15.63 -9.01 -53.17
N GLN A 69 -14.74 -8.64 -52.23
CA GLN A 69 -13.36 -9.14 -52.22
C GLN A 69 -12.85 -9.22 -50.76
N ALA A 70 -12.17 -10.34 -50.53
CA ALA A 70 -11.84 -10.87 -49.23
C ALA A 70 -10.59 -10.21 -48.57
N ASN A 71 -10.59 -10.23 -47.22
CA ASN A 71 -9.46 -10.33 -46.33
C ASN A 71 -8.45 -9.18 -46.27
N SER A 72 -8.85 -8.15 -45.52
CA SER A 72 -7.93 -7.40 -44.63
C SER A 72 -8.68 -7.17 -43.31
N PRO A 73 -8.04 -7.31 -42.12
CA PRO A 73 -8.70 -6.95 -40.87
C PRO A 73 -9.04 -5.47 -40.92
N LEU A 74 -10.33 -5.17 -40.88
CA LEU A 74 -10.84 -3.81 -40.74
C LEU A 74 -10.16 -3.13 -39.54
N PRO A 75 -9.65 -1.89 -39.69
CA PRO A 75 -9.23 -1.11 -38.53
C PRO A 75 -10.44 -1.02 -37.58
N LEU A 76 -10.28 -1.41 -36.33
CA LEU A 76 -11.29 -1.17 -35.32
C LEU A 76 -11.64 0.34 -35.36
N ALA A 77 -12.88 0.63 -35.66
CA ALA A 77 -13.40 1.99 -35.63
C ALA A 77 -13.08 2.58 -34.22
N PRO A 78 -12.64 3.85 -34.13
CA PRO A 78 -12.43 4.48 -32.83
C PRO A 78 -13.72 4.37 -32.01
N PRO A 79 -13.65 4.06 -30.74
CA PRO A 79 -14.83 3.91 -29.89
C PRO A 79 -15.66 5.19 -29.99
N SER A 80 -16.97 5.02 -30.16
CA SER A 80 -17.93 6.13 -30.16
C SER A 80 -17.72 6.98 -28.92
N PRO A 81 -17.73 8.33 -29.01
CA PRO A 81 -17.60 9.21 -27.86
C PRO A 81 -18.63 8.96 -26.75
N LEU A 82 -19.72 8.26 -27.07
CA LEU A 82 -20.78 7.86 -26.13
C LEU A 82 -20.70 6.41 -25.66
N ALA A 83 -19.66 5.66 -26.06
CA ALA A 83 -19.50 4.28 -25.62
C ALA A 83 -19.12 4.22 -24.13
N LEU A 84 -19.96 3.61 -23.32
CA LEU A 84 -19.70 3.37 -21.90
C LEU A 84 -18.62 2.30 -21.73
N ASN A 85 -17.64 2.56 -20.85
CA ASN A 85 -16.66 1.55 -20.47
C ASN A 85 -17.26 0.62 -19.39
N MET A 86 -18.02 -0.39 -19.82
CA MET A 86 -18.68 -1.33 -18.92
C MET A 86 -17.74 -2.02 -17.93
N PRO A 87 -16.51 -2.44 -18.31
CA PRO A 87 -15.51 -2.93 -17.37
C PRO A 87 -15.17 -1.96 -16.23
N HIS A 88 -15.02 -0.67 -16.48
CA HIS A 88 -14.76 0.32 -15.43
C HIS A 88 -15.98 0.53 -14.52
N LEU A 89 -17.19 0.52 -15.09
CA LEU A 89 -18.43 0.63 -14.31
C LEU A 89 -18.65 -0.59 -13.42
N GLU A 90 -18.32 -1.80 -13.88
CA GLU A 90 -18.32 -3.02 -13.07
C GLU A 90 -17.42 -2.86 -11.84
N LEU A 91 -16.17 -2.41 -12.04
CA LEU A 91 -15.20 -2.23 -10.99
C LEU A 91 -15.63 -1.16 -9.99
N LEU A 92 -16.12 -0.02 -10.47
CA LEU A 92 -16.62 1.06 -9.61
C LEU A 92 -17.83 0.60 -8.79
N HIS A 93 -18.79 -0.09 -9.43
CA HIS A 93 -19.94 -0.67 -8.72
C HIS A 93 -19.48 -1.66 -7.64
N HIS A 94 -18.55 -2.56 -7.97
CA HIS A 94 -18.00 -3.51 -7.00
C HIS A 94 -17.29 -2.81 -5.85
N PHE A 95 -16.53 -1.75 -6.12
CA PHE A 95 -15.90 -0.96 -5.06
C PHE A 95 -16.94 -0.40 -4.09
N ILE A 96 -17.95 0.29 -4.61
CA ILE A 96 -18.97 0.95 -3.79
C ILE A 96 -19.83 -0.07 -3.02
N ALA A 97 -20.26 -1.16 -3.69
CA ALA A 97 -21.18 -2.12 -3.12
C ALA A 97 -20.54 -3.15 -2.19
N VAL A 98 -19.26 -3.49 -2.42
CA VAL A 98 -18.62 -4.64 -1.75
C VAL A 98 -17.29 -4.26 -1.13
N THR A 99 -16.35 -3.69 -1.90
CA THR A 99 -14.98 -3.46 -1.42
C THR A 99 -14.94 -2.45 -0.27
N SER A 100 -15.69 -1.36 -0.39
CA SER A 100 -15.74 -0.29 0.63
C SER A 100 -16.20 -0.77 2.00
N GLU A 101 -17.05 -1.80 2.06
CA GLU A 101 -17.56 -2.37 3.33
C GLU A 101 -16.48 -3.14 4.11
N VAL A 102 -15.42 -3.60 3.42
CA VAL A 102 -14.34 -4.40 4.00
C VAL A 102 -12.99 -3.68 4.04
N LEU A 103 -12.94 -2.41 3.65
CA LEU A 103 -11.78 -1.52 3.86
C LEU A 103 -11.88 -0.76 5.18
N GLY A 104 -13.07 -0.31 5.55
CA GLY A 104 -13.32 0.43 6.77
C GLY A 104 -13.65 -0.49 7.95
N VAL A 105 -12.95 -0.33 9.07
CA VAL A 105 -13.19 -1.11 10.30
C VAL A 105 -14.44 -0.61 11.04
N GLU A 106 -14.72 0.70 11.03
CA GLU A 106 -15.84 1.32 11.71
C GLU A 106 -16.92 1.80 10.73
N THR A 107 -18.15 1.97 11.23
CA THR A 107 -19.28 2.45 10.41
C THR A 107 -18.99 3.79 9.72
N ILE A 108 -18.37 4.73 10.45
CA ILE A 108 -18.00 6.06 9.89
C ILE A 108 -16.94 5.89 8.80
N SER A 109 -15.91 5.09 9.07
CA SER A 109 -14.86 4.79 8.09
C SER A 109 -15.44 4.12 6.85
N ARG A 110 -16.36 3.17 7.00
CA ARG A 110 -17.06 2.52 5.88
C ARG A 110 -17.84 3.52 5.01
N GLN A 111 -18.53 4.48 5.62
CA GLN A 111 -19.25 5.51 4.88
C GLN A 111 -18.30 6.41 4.06
N VAL A 112 -17.12 6.74 4.60
CA VAL A 112 -16.09 7.48 3.87
C VAL A 112 -15.62 6.71 2.64
N TRP A 113 -15.32 5.41 2.79
CA TRP A 113 -14.91 4.55 1.67
C TRP A 113 -16.01 4.35 0.64
N LYS A 114 -17.26 4.27 1.07
CA LYS A 114 -18.42 3.98 0.21
C LYS A 114 -18.88 5.20 -0.60
N SER A 115 -18.80 6.40 -0.02
CA SER A 115 -19.41 7.60 -0.59
C SER A 115 -18.39 8.72 -0.82
N THR A 116 -17.66 9.14 0.22
CA THR A 116 -16.81 10.34 0.16
C THR A 116 -15.65 10.16 -0.81
N ILE A 117 -14.92 9.07 -0.69
CA ILE A 117 -13.72 8.80 -1.54
C ILE A 117 -14.10 8.61 -3.02
N PRO A 118 -15.15 7.84 -3.40
CA PRO A 118 -15.61 7.79 -4.78
C PRO A 118 -16.05 9.15 -5.32
N GLN A 119 -16.70 9.98 -4.52
CA GLN A 119 -17.08 11.33 -4.93
C GLN A 119 -15.87 12.21 -5.23
N ILE A 120 -14.84 12.19 -4.39
CA ILE A 120 -13.56 12.88 -4.63
C ILE A 120 -12.91 12.37 -5.93
N ALA A 121 -12.95 11.06 -6.15
CA ALA A 121 -12.34 10.41 -7.32
C ALA A 121 -12.95 10.84 -8.67
N LEU A 122 -14.20 11.32 -8.69
CA LEU A 122 -14.83 11.84 -9.92
C LEU A 122 -14.10 13.05 -10.52
N SER A 123 -13.30 13.76 -9.71
CA SER A 123 -12.51 14.91 -10.14
C SER A 123 -11.00 14.63 -10.16
N HIS A 124 -10.57 13.39 -9.88
CA HIS A 124 -9.16 13.05 -9.75
C HIS A 124 -8.89 11.66 -10.36
N ASP A 125 -8.47 11.64 -11.62
CA ASP A 125 -8.28 10.40 -12.40
C ASP A 125 -7.33 9.39 -11.71
N PHE A 126 -6.23 9.85 -11.09
CA PHE A 126 -5.32 8.97 -10.37
C PHE A 126 -6.00 8.23 -9.22
N LEU A 127 -6.90 8.89 -8.50
CA LEU A 127 -7.65 8.26 -7.41
C LEU A 127 -8.70 7.30 -7.96
N MET A 128 -9.39 7.67 -9.04
CA MET A 128 -10.34 6.78 -9.71
C MET A 128 -9.65 5.49 -10.17
N HIS A 129 -8.51 5.61 -10.84
CA HIS A 129 -7.73 4.45 -11.25
C HIS A 129 -7.30 3.58 -10.07
N SER A 130 -6.90 4.18 -8.93
CA SER A 130 -6.55 3.43 -7.71
C SER A 130 -7.77 2.69 -7.12
N ILE A 131 -8.95 3.29 -7.11
CA ILE A 131 -10.22 2.65 -6.72
C ILE A 131 -10.50 1.44 -7.61
N LEU A 132 -10.38 1.59 -8.93
CA LEU A 132 -10.62 0.50 -9.89
C LEU A 132 -9.59 -0.62 -9.74
N ALA A 133 -8.32 -0.30 -9.46
CA ALA A 133 -7.27 -1.28 -9.19
C ALA A 133 -7.59 -2.13 -7.95
N VAL A 134 -7.97 -1.50 -6.84
CA VAL A 134 -8.30 -2.22 -5.59
C VAL A 134 -9.58 -3.03 -5.75
N ALA A 135 -10.57 -2.53 -6.49
CA ALA A 135 -11.79 -3.29 -6.81
C ALA A 135 -11.48 -4.54 -7.64
N ALA A 136 -10.66 -4.41 -8.68
CA ALA A 136 -10.25 -5.54 -9.52
C ALA A 136 -9.46 -6.58 -8.69
N LEU A 137 -8.56 -6.12 -7.80
CA LEU A 137 -7.79 -6.97 -6.89
C LEU A 137 -8.71 -7.73 -5.92
N HIS A 138 -9.76 -7.09 -5.41
CA HIS A 138 -10.76 -7.72 -4.54
C HIS A 138 -11.57 -8.78 -5.30
N ILE A 139 -12.02 -8.50 -6.54
CA ILE A 139 -12.70 -9.50 -7.37
C ILE A 139 -11.77 -10.68 -7.67
N ALA A 140 -10.51 -10.43 -8.00
CA ALA A 140 -9.52 -11.48 -8.23
C ALA A 140 -9.29 -12.38 -7.00
N HIS A 141 -9.44 -11.82 -5.79
CA HIS A 141 -9.43 -12.58 -4.53
C HIS A 141 -10.71 -13.43 -4.36
N LEU A 142 -11.88 -12.86 -4.65
CA LEU A 142 -13.18 -13.52 -4.48
C LEU A 142 -13.48 -14.57 -5.57
N ARG A 143 -12.90 -14.42 -6.78
CA ARG A 143 -13.15 -15.27 -7.95
C ARG A 143 -11.84 -15.87 -8.48
N PRO A 144 -11.33 -16.94 -7.84
CA PRO A 144 -10.05 -17.54 -8.21
C PRO A 144 -9.99 -18.01 -9.67
N GLU A 145 -11.13 -18.40 -10.26
CA GLU A 145 -11.26 -18.84 -11.64
C GLU A 145 -11.04 -17.70 -12.66
N GLN A 146 -11.28 -16.46 -12.26
CA GLN A 146 -11.11 -15.26 -13.08
C GLN A 146 -9.88 -14.43 -12.64
N ARG A 147 -9.09 -14.94 -11.69
CA ARG A 147 -7.96 -14.24 -11.06
C ARG A 147 -7.04 -13.57 -12.06
N ARG A 148 -6.62 -14.28 -13.11
CA ARG A 148 -5.69 -13.76 -14.11
C ARG A 148 -6.22 -12.51 -14.81
N SER A 149 -7.45 -12.55 -15.29
CA SER A 149 -8.07 -11.44 -16.01
C SER A 149 -8.21 -10.19 -15.13
N TYR A 150 -8.64 -10.37 -13.86
CA TYR A 150 -8.76 -9.24 -12.94
C TYR A 150 -7.39 -8.76 -12.43
N TRP A 151 -6.38 -9.63 -12.33
CA TRP A 151 -5.02 -9.24 -12.03
C TRP A 151 -4.41 -8.33 -13.11
N GLU A 152 -4.62 -8.66 -14.38
CA GLU A 152 -4.19 -7.83 -15.52
C GLU A 152 -4.84 -6.43 -15.46
N ARG A 153 -6.14 -6.37 -15.15
CA ARG A 153 -6.85 -5.09 -14.95
C ARG A 153 -6.31 -4.32 -13.74
N THR A 154 -6.03 -5.03 -12.64
CA THR A 154 -5.44 -4.45 -11.44
C THR A 154 -4.11 -3.77 -11.77
N ALA A 155 -3.19 -4.45 -12.44
CA ALA A 155 -1.90 -3.91 -12.83
C ALA A 155 -2.03 -2.68 -13.73
N MET A 156 -2.87 -2.77 -14.77
CA MET A 156 -3.13 -1.66 -15.70
C MET A 156 -3.64 -0.40 -14.99
N HIS A 157 -4.60 -0.55 -14.08
CA HIS A 157 -5.14 0.59 -13.34
C HIS A 157 -4.15 1.13 -12.32
N GLN A 158 -3.40 0.27 -11.63
CA GLN A 158 -2.40 0.70 -10.65
C GLN A 158 -1.24 1.45 -11.31
N ASP A 159 -0.74 0.98 -12.44
CA ASP A 159 0.32 1.67 -13.20
C ASP A 159 -0.15 3.06 -13.64
N ARG A 160 -1.38 3.15 -14.16
CA ARG A 160 -1.94 4.44 -14.57
C ARG A 160 -2.17 5.39 -13.40
N ALA A 161 -2.63 4.87 -12.26
CA ALA A 161 -2.80 5.65 -11.05
C ALA A 161 -1.46 6.24 -10.57
N LEU A 162 -0.38 5.44 -10.58
CA LEU A 162 0.96 5.87 -10.19
C LEU A 162 1.55 6.94 -11.13
N GLU A 163 1.34 6.81 -12.44
CA GLU A 163 1.76 7.83 -13.42
C GLU A 163 1.10 9.18 -13.16
N LEU A 164 -0.23 9.20 -13.08
CA LEU A 164 -1.01 10.42 -12.88
C LEU A 164 -0.77 11.06 -11.50
N GLN A 165 -0.55 10.25 -10.46
CA GLN A 165 -0.29 10.74 -9.11
C GLN A 165 1.01 11.54 -9.00
N GLN A 166 2.04 11.24 -9.81
CA GLN A 166 3.31 11.97 -9.77
C GLN A 166 3.12 13.47 -10.05
N GLU A 167 2.30 13.81 -11.04
CA GLU A 167 1.98 15.20 -11.37
C GLU A 167 1.16 15.86 -10.25
N ALA A 168 0.16 15.14 -9.71
CA ALA A 168 -0.65 15.63 -8.60
C ALA A 168 0.16 15.92 -7.34
N MET A 169 1.17 15.07 -7.04
CA MET A 169 2.10 15.29 -5.92
C MET A 169 3.00 16.50 -6.11
N ALA A 170 3.52 16.70 -7.33
CA ALA A 170 4.35 17.88 -7.64
C ALA A 170 3.58 19.20 -7.45
N ASN A 171 2.25 19.16 -7.63
CA ASN A 171 1.33 20.28 -7.52
C ASN A 171 0.35 20.10 -6.35
N ALA A 172 0.83 19.58 -5.21
CA ALA A 172 0.00 19.37 -4.02
C ALA A 172 -0.64 20.68 -3.56
N SER A 173 -1.95 20.68 -3.38
CA SER A 173 -2.77 21.82 -3.02
C SER A 173 -3.96 21.39 -2.17
N ARG A 174 -4.70 22.38 -1.64
CA ARG A 174 -5.94 22.10 -0.89
C ARG A 174 -6.96 21.32 -1.72
N ASP A 175 -7.02 21.57 -3.04
CA ASP A 175 -8.02 20.96 -3.92
C ASP A 175 -7.78 19.48 -4.18
N ASN A 176 -6.51 19.01 -4.10
CA ASN A 176 -6.15 17.61 -4.32
C ASN A 176 -5.66 16.86 -3.08
N ALA A 177 -5.60 17.52 -1.92
CA ALA A 177 -5.05 16.96 -0.69
C ALA A 177 -5.80 15.68 -0.24
N ASP A 178 -7.12 15.71 -0.22
CA ASP A 178 -7.95 14.56 0.15
C ASP A 178 -7.80 13.39 -0.86
N ALA A 179 -7.66 13.70 -2.15
CA ALA A 179 -7.41 12.70 -3.18
C ALA A 179 -6.05 12.04 -3.02
N LEU A 180 -4.98 12.82 -2.75
CA LEU A 180 -3.64 12.31 -2.49
C LEU A 180 -3.59 11.44 -1.22
N PHE A 181 -4.28 11.85 -0.17
CA PHE A 181 -4.38 11.08 1.05
C PHE A 181 -5.11 9.76 0.82
N SER A 182 -6.27 9.78 0.17
CA SER A 182 -7.05 8.58 -0.17
C SER A 182 -6.25 7.60 -1.03
N PHE A 183 -5.55 8.12 -2.04
CA PHE A 183 -4.66 7.34 -2.89
C PHE A 183 -3.58 6.63 -2.07
N SER A 184 -2.93 7.32 -1.13
CA SER A 184 -1.89 6.73 -0.30
C SER A 184 -2.39 5.55 0.54
N LEU A 185 -3.62 5.64 1.05
CA LEU A 185 -4.26 4.54 1.78
C LEU A 185 -4.55 3.35 0.86
N LEU A 186 -5.09 3.60 -0.35
CA LEU A 186 -5.40 2.54 -1.33
C LEU A 186 -4.13 1.81 -1.79
N VAL A 187 -3.01 2.52 -1.95
CA VAL A 187 -1.71 1.90 -2.30
C VAL A 187 -1.22 0.96 -1.19
N VAL A 188 -1.48 1.28 0.08
CA VAL A 188 -1.15 0.38 1.19
C VAL A 188 -2.01 -0.89 1.14
N TYR A 189 -3.31 -0.79 0.95
CA TYR A 189 -4.19 -1.97 0.80
C TYR A 189 -3.77 -2.83 -0.40
N TYR A 190 -3.45 -2.18 -1.53
CA TYR A 190 -2.92 -2.85 -2.70
C TYR A 190 -1.63 -3.64 -2.38
N ALA A 191 -0.68 -3.04 -1.67
CA ALA A 191 0.60 -3.66 -1.34
C ALA A 191 0.44 -4.92 -0.48
N PHE A 192 -0.50 -4.92 0.46
CA PHE A 192 -0.78 -6.11 1.29
C PHE A 192 -1.51 -7.22 0.54
N ALA A 193 -2.42 -6.86 -0.37
CA ALA A 193 -3.26 -7.83 -1.07
C ALA A 193 -2.62 -8.42 -2.32
N SER A 194 -1.77 -7.67 -3.04
CA SER A 194 -1.22 -8.02 -4.34
C SER A 194 -0.37 -9.30 -4.35
N PRO A 195 0.53 -9.59 -3.38
CA PRO A 195 1.35 -10.80 -3.41
C PRO A 195 0.52 -12.09 -3.44
N LYS A 196 -0.59 -12.11 -2.70
CA LYS A 196 -1.48 -13.27 -2.64
C LYS A 196 -2.22 -13.51 -3.96
N VAL A 197 -2.57 -12.45 -4.67
CA VAL A 197 -3.36 -12.52 -5.90
C VAL A 197 -2.46 -12.79 -7.12
N SER A 198 -1.25 -12.24 -7.16
CA SER A 198 -0.31 -12.43 -8.28
C SER A 198 0.19 -13.87 -8.42
N GLY A 199 0.15 -14.67 -7.37
CA GLY A 199 0.65 -16.05 -7.39
C GLY A 199 2.18 -16.16 -7.45
N SER A 200 2.92 -15.07 -7.30
CA SER A 200 4.38 -14.98 -7.40
C SER A 200 5.13 -15.51 -6.16
N GLN A 201 4.54 -16.42 -5.39
CA GLN A 201 5.10 -16.87 -4.10
C GLN A 201 6.39 -17.72 -4.20
N GLU A 202 6.82 -18.14 -5.38
CA GLU A 202 7.86 -19.19 -5.47
C GLU A 202 9.30 -18.70 -5.74
N ALA A 203 9.53 -17.42 -6.02
CA ALA A 203 10.86 -16.95 -6.45
C ALA A 203 11.35 -15.65 -5.80
N GLU A 204 10.67 -15.14 -4.78
CA GLU A 204 11.06 -13.88 -4.16
C GLU A 204 12.05 -14.07 -3.01
N GLU A 205 12.97 -13.10 -2.87
CA GLU A 205 13.85 -13.02 -1.71
C GLU A 205 13.04 -13.06 -0.41
N PRO A 206 13.54 -13.71 0.66
CA PRO A 206 12.85 -13.79 1.93
C PRO A 206 12.42 -12.40 2.41
N LEU A 207 11.15 -12.26 2.82
CA LEU A 207 10.58 -11.01 3.35
C LEU A 207 10.49 -9.83 2.37
N ALA A 208 10.77 -10.01 1.07
CA ALA A 208 10.69 -8.92 0.09
C ALA A 208 9.32 -8.22 0.12
N GLY A 209 8.23 -8.97 0.15
CA GLY A 209 6.87 -8.43 0.24
C GLY A 209 6.63 -7.63 1.53
N ALA A 210 7.16 -8.10 2.67
CA ALA A 210 7.04 -7.39 3.95
C ALA A 210 7.84 -6.08 3.93
N ILE A 211 9.08 -6.11 3.44
CA ILE A 211 9.94 -4.94 3.29
C ILE A 211 9.29 -3.92 2.36
N GLN A 212 8.70 -4.37 1.26
CA GLN A 212 7.97 -3.51 0.32
C GLN A 212 6.76 -2.83 0.98
N CYS A 213 5.91 -3.58 1.69
CA CYS A 213 4.77 -3.02 2.42
C CYS A 213 5.21 -1.96 3.43
N ILE A 214 6.23 -2.25 4.24
CA ILE A 214 6.78 -1.30 5.22
C ILE A 214 7.31 -0.04 4.52
N SER A 215 8.01 -0.18 3.39
CA SER A 215 8.56 0.93 2.62
C SER A 215 7.47 1.85 2.07
N ILE A 216 6.36 1.27 1.58
CA ILE A 216 5.19 2.01 1.09
C ILE A 216 4.51 2.77 2.22
N ILE A 217 4.23 2.10 3.36
CA ILE A 217 3.62 2.74 4.53
C ILE A 217 4.50 3.90 5.01
N ARG A 218 5.82 3.69 5.08
CA ARG A 218 6.77 4.74 5.44
C ARG A 218 6.72 5.92 4.47
N GLY A 219 6.48 5.69 3.19
CA GLY A 219 6.32 6.74 2.17
C GLY A 219 5.25 7.77 2.53
N MET A 220 4.18 7.37 3.24
CA MET A 220 3.14 8.29 3.73
C MET A 220 3.69 9.39 4.65
N ARG A 221 4.82 9.14 5.34
CA ARG A 221 5.49 10.15 6.18
C ARG A 221 5.92 11.40 5.40
N TYR A 222 6.25 11.25 4.13
CA TYR A 222 6.67 12.38 3.29
C TYR A 222 5.50 13.04 2.56
N LEU A 223 4.46 12.27 2.27
CA LEU A 223 3.26 12.77 1.63
C LEU A 223 2.37 13.56 2.59
N LEU A 224 2.22 13.08 3.82
CA LEU A 224 1.26 13.65 4.77
C LEU A 224 1.59 15.08 5.24
N PRO A 225 2.83 15.43 5.63
CA PRO A 225 3.11 16.75 6.22
C PRO A 225 2.67 17.93 5.36
N PRO A 226 2.93 18.00 4.05
CA PRO A 226 2.52 19.15 3.25
C PRO A 226 1.02 19.28 3.06
N ILE A 227 0.25 18.18 3.14
CA ILE A 227 -1.20 18.18 2.92
C ILE A 227 -2.01 18.02 4.20
N ARG A 228 -1.36 17.75 5.33
CA ARG A 228 -2.00 17.34 6.59
C ARG A 228 -3.07 18.33 7.05
N GLN A 229 -2.74 19.61 7.10
CA GLN A 229 -3.66 20.63 7.55
C GLN A 229 -4.94 20.66 6.70
N TRP A 230 -4.82 20.54 5.38
CA TRP A 230 -5.97 20.54 4.47
C TRP A 230 -6.86 19.31 4.67
N VAL A 231 -6.25 18.13 4.89
CA VAL A 231 -7.01 16.91 5.18
C VAL A 231 -7.67 16.96 6.57
N GLU A 232 -7.02 17.57 7.59
CA GLU A 232 -7.61 17.80 8.92
C GLU A 232 -8.82 18.72 8.89
N GLU A 233 -8.85 19.67 7.96
CA GLU A 233 -9.97 20.60 7.72
C GLU A 233 -11.00 20.03 6.73
N GLY A 234 -10.71 18.90 6.10
CA GLY A 234 -11.49 18.27 5.03
C GLY A 234 -12.41 17.15 5.49
N PRO A 235 -13.15 16.54 4.54
CA PRO A 235 -14.08 15.44 4.81
C PRO A 235 -13.41 14.15 5.30
N LEU A 236 -12.08 14.04 5.16
CA LEU A 236 -11.30 12.88 5.57
C LEU A 236 -10.62 13.05 6.93
N ALA A 237 -10.84 14.14 7.66
CA ALA A 237 -10.25 14.43 8.96
C ALA A 237 -10.37 13.27 9.96
N GLN A 238 -11.50 12.58 9.95
CA GLN A 238 -11.73 11.42 10.82
C GLN A 238 -10.83 10.21 10.50
N LEU A 239 -10.33 10.06 9.28
CA LEU A 239 -9.34 9.02 8.94
C LEU A 239 -7.95 9.38 9.44
N LEU A 240 -7.65 10.67 9.65
CA LEU A 240 -6.40 11.16 10.25
C LEU A 240 -6.41 11.13 11.78
N SER A 241 -7.57 11.37 12.43
CA SER A 241 -7.69 11.45 13.90
C SER A 241 -7.30 10.17 14.63
N ILE A 242 -7.07 9.13 13.88
CA ILE A 242 -6.57 7.83 14.26
C ILE A 242 -5.05 7.84 14.57
N HIS A 243 -4.37 8.96 14.49
CA HIS A 243 -2.94 9.04 14.80
C HIS A 243 -2.71 9.35 16.28
N PRO A 244 -1.99 8.49 17.02
CA PRO A 244 -1.65 8.71 18.42
C PRO A 244 -0.60 9.82 18.57
N GLY A 245 -0.92 11.03 18.09
CA GLY A 245 0.00 12.17 18.16
C GLY A 245 0.23 12.74 19.54
N ASN A 246 -0.59 12.38 20.55
CA ASN A 246 -0.61 13.00 21.87
C ASN A 246 -0.67 12.01 23.04
N MET A 247 -0.25 10.77 22.88
CA MET A 247 -0.14 9.89 24.05
C MET A 247 1.05 10.34 24.91
N LYS A 248 0.74 10.84 26.10
CA LYS A 248 1.74 11.10 27.12
C LYS A 248 2.48 9.80 27.42
N SER A 249 3.80 9.85 27.43
CA SER A 249 4.74 8.73 27.54
C SER A 249 4.70 7.94 28.87
N ASN A 250 3.70 8.15 29.72
CA ASN A 250 3.62 7.58 31.07
C ASN A 250 2.66 6.40 31.19
N HIS A 251 2.20 5.81 30.10
CA HIS A 251 1.37 4.62 30.17
C HIS A 251 2.22 3.35 30.18
N SER A 252 1.99 2.49 31.17
CA SER A 252 2.48 1.12 31.23
C SER A 252 1.40 0.16 30.76
N PHE A 253 1.79 -1.04 30.35
CA PHE A 253 0.83 -2.10 30.04
C PHE A 253 0.00 -2.49 31.29
N LYS A 254 -1.24 -2.88 31.07
CA LYS A 254 -2.12 -3.38 32.14
C LYS A 254 -1.59 -4.67 32.74
N ASP A 255 -1.02 -5.53 31.88
CA ASP A 255 -0.39 -6.77 32.25
C ASP A 255 1.07 -6.55 32.61
N HIS A 256 1.43 -6.89 33.87
CA HIS A 256 2.79 -6.72 34.40
C HIS A 256 3.83 -7.55 33.64
N ASP A 257 3.46 -8.76 33.21
CA ASP A 257 4.40 -9.64 32.49
C ASP A 257 4.71 -9.07 31.10
N THR A 258 3.72 -8.48 30.43
CA THR A 258 3.90 -7.77 29.16
C THR A 258 4.79 -6.53 29.36
N GLU A 259 4.61 -5.75 30.44
CA GLU A 259 5.48 -4.59 30.72
C GLU A 259 6.93 -5.03 30.94
N LEU A 260 7.16 -6.06 31.75
CA LEU A 260 8.50 -6.58 32.02
C LEU A 260 9.16 -7.15 30.75
N TYR A 261 8.38 -7.83 29.89
CA TYR A 261 8.85 -8.32 28.60
C TYR A 261 9.32 -7.17 27.71
N PHE A 262 8.53 -6.10 27.57
CA PHE A 262 8.89 -4.95 26.75
C PHE A 262 10.10 -4.17 27.31
N GLN A 263 10.28 -4.11 28.63
CA GLN A 263 11.48 -3.53 29.23
C GLN A 263 12.73 -4.31 28.81
N ARG A 264 12.71 -5.65 28.90
CA ARG A 264 13.82 -6.51 28.45
C ARG A 264 14.04 -6.38 26.94
N PHE A 265 12.98 -6.32 26.16
CA PHE A 265 13.03 -6.15 24.70
C PHE A 265 13.67 -4.81 24.29
N LEU A 266 13.35 -3.71 24.98
CA LEU A 266 13.98 -2.40 24.76
C LEU A 266 15.48 -2.45 25.07
N VAL A 267 15.89 -3.17 26.11
CA VAL A 267 17.31 -3.38 26.43
C VAL A 267 18.01 -4.12 25.29
N LEU A 268 17.43 -5.22 24.77
CA LEU A 268 17.97 -5.94 23.61
C LEU A 268 18.19 -4.99 22.41
N CYS A 269 17.20 -4.17 22.10
CA CYS A 269 17.26 -3.25 20.94
C CYS A 269 18.26 -2.10 21.16
N SER A 270 18.69 -1.84 22.40
CA SER A 270 19.61 -0.76 22.78
C SER A 270 21.03 -1.23 23.05
N THR A 271 21.28 -2.55 23.06
CA THR A 271 22.61 -3.11 23.32
C THR A 271 23.26 -3.58 22.03
N SER A 272 24.53 -3.22 21.82
CA SER A 272 25.38 -3.76 20.76
C SER A 272 26.15 -4.95 21.28
N SER A 273 26.26 -6.00 20.47
CA SER A 273 27.10 -7.16 20.77
C SER A 273 28.60 -6.90 20.51
N ASP A 274 28.95 -5.77 19.84
CA ASP A 274 30.32 -5.57 19.39
C ASP A 274 30.76 -4.10 19.54
N MET A 275 31.47 -3.80 20.64
CA MET A 275 31.91 -2.46 21.05
C MET A 275 32.97 -1.80 20.14
N ASN A 276 33.37 -2.43 19.02
CA ASN A 276 34.53 -1.99 18.24
C ASN A 276 34.22 -1.36 16.86
N LYS A 277 32.94 -1.09 16.50
CA LYS A 277 32.59 -0.52 15.20
C LYS A 277 31.81 0.79 15.34
N THR A 278 32.41 1.89 14.94
CA THR A 278 31.84 3.25 15.00
C THR A 278 30.52 3.43 14.21
N HIS A 279 30.25 2.62 13.19
CA HIS A 279 28.98 2.61 12.46
C HIS A 279 27.83 1.89 13.18
N GLU A 280 28.10 1.15 14.26
CA GLU A 280 27.07 0.44 15.03
C GLU A 280 26.28 1.34 15.99
N PHE A 281 26.82 2.48 16.42
CA PHE A 281 26.12 3.36 17.35
C PHE A 281 24.87 4.00 16.74
N GLU A 282 24.95 4.55 15.53
CA GLU A 282 23.79 5.11 14.82
C GLU A 282 22.74 4.04 14.53
N ASP A 283 23.16 2.84 14.22
CA ASP A 283 22.33 1.68 13.94
C ASP A 283 21.54 1.21 15.17
N ILE A 284 22.15 1.21 16.35
CA ILE A 284 21.52 0.83 17.62
C ILE A 284 20.45 1.85 18.00
N GLU A 285 20.75 3.15 17.87
CA GLU A 285 19.80 4.22 18.16
C GLU A 285 18.53 4.07 17.32
N GLN A 286 18.65 3.73 16.03
CA GLN A 286 17.50 3.53 15.14
C GLN A 286 16.65 2.31 15.54
N CYS A 287 17.27 1.21 15.96
CA CYS A 287 16.54 0.04 16.46
C CYS A 287 15.84 0.33 17.79
N ALA A 288 16.49 1.05 18.70
CA ALA A 288 15.92 1.48 19.98
C ALA A 288 14.73 2.43 19.78
N ALA A 289 14.84 3.39 18.85
CA ALA A 289 13.77 4.30 18.49
C ALA A 289 12.58 3.55 17.85
N ALA A 290 12.86 2.58 16.98
CA ALA A 290 11.83 1.71 16.37
C ALA A 290 11.13 0.87 17.43
N ALA A 291 11.86 0.28 18.39
CA ALA A 291 11.29 -0.49 19.50
C ALA A 291 10.41 0.36 20.42
N SER A 292 10.86 1.57 20.75
CA SER A 292 10.08 2.53 21.55
C SER A 292 8.78 2.94 20.86
N THR A 293 8.84 3.20 19.55
CA THR A 293 7.65 3.51 18.74
C THR A 293 6.69 2.32 18.66
N LEU A 294 7.24 1.10 18.57
CA LEU A 294 6.44 -0.13 18.54
C LEU A 294 5.71 -0.34 19.87
N ARG A 295 6.41 -0.16 21.00
CA ARG A 295 5.80 -0.18 22.33
C ARG A 295 4.66 0.82 22.45
N ALA A 296 4.83 2.06 21.98
CA ALA A 296 3.79 3.07 21.97
C ALA A 296 2.57 2.63 21.11
N SER A 297 2.79 1.94 19.99
CA SER A 297 1.72 1.40 19.15
C SER A 297 0.94 0.30 19.88
N PHE A 298 1.61 -0.56 20.65
CA PHE A 298 0.94 -1.57 21.49
C PHE A 298 0.10 -0.95 22.60
N LEU A 299 0.63 0.05 23.33
CA LEU A 299 -0.12 0.77 24.35
C LEU A 299 -1.35 1.47 23.80
N THR A 300 -1.24 2.01 22.56
CA THR A 300 -2.39 2.59 21.86
C THR A 300 -3.43 1.52 21.52
N ALA A 301 -3.01 0.39 20.99
CA ALA A 301 -3.90 -0.72 20.68
C ALA A 301 -4.65 -1.24 21.92
N GLU A 302 -3.95 -1.33 23.06
CA GLU A 302 -4.55 -1.75 24.33
C GLU A 302 -5.57 -0.73 24.86
N SER A 303 -5.29 0.58 24.77
CA SER A 303 -6.21 1.63 25.23
C SER A 303 -7.49 1.73 24.40
N VAL A 304 -7.45 1.29 23.15
CA VAL A 304 -8.58 1.32 22.20
C VAL A 304 -9.44 0.06 22.30
N ALA A 305 -8.90 -1.05 22.79
CA ALA A 305 -9.61 -2.32 22.93
C ALA A 305 -10.86 -2.23 23.83
N ASP A 306 -10.93 -1.26 24.72
CA ASP A 306 -12.10 -1.02 25.59
C ASP A 306 -13.28 -0.33 24.86
N GLY A 307 -13.09 0.16 23.63
CA GLY A 307 -14.10 0.92 22.87
C GLY A 307 -14.34 0.50 21.42
N GLY A 308 -13.79 -0.64 21.02
CA GLY A 308 -13.79 -1.10 19.61
C GLY A 308 -12.53 -0.68 18.85
N LEU A 309 -12.04 -1.60 18.03
CA LEU A 309 -10.76 -1.41 17.32
C LEU A 309 -10.88 -0.29 16.30
N LYS A 310 -10.30 0.84 16.60
CA LYS A 310 -10.08 1.91 15.62
C LYS A 310 -8.81 1.55 14.84
N ALA A 311 -8.88 1.44 13.54
CA ALA A 311 -7.85 0.99 12.60
C ALA A 311 -6.39 1.54 12.69
N PRO A 312 -6.01 2.39 13.60
CA PRO A 312 -4.86 3.28 13.56
C PRO A 312 -3.51 2.76 13.93
N PRO A 313 -3.37 1.95 14.97
CA PRO A 313 -2.02 1.58 15.40
C PRO A 313 -1.27 0.72 14.38
N ILE A 314 -1.99 0.11 13.42
CA ILE A 314 -1.37 -0.80 12.46
C ILE A 314 -0.33 -0.12 11.55
N TRP A 315 -0.55 1.15 11.18
CA TRP A 315 0.37 1.90 10.31
C TRP A 315 1.38 2.74 11.05
N HIS A 316 1.09 3.14 12.28
CA HIS A 316 1.83 4.13 13.05
C HIS A 316 3.32 3.77 13.18
N TRP A 317 3.64 2.53 13.53
CA TRP A 317 5.01 2.09 13.66
C TRP A 317 5.78 2.18 12.34
N ALA A 318 5.26 1.58 11.27
CA ALA A 318 5.91 1.54 9.98
C ALA A 318 6.11 2.93 9.36
N CYS A 319 5.17 3.86 9.57
CA CYS A 319 5.31 5.26 9.14
C CYS A 319 6.48 5.99 9.78
N ARG A 320 6.92 5.59 10.98
CA ARG A 320 7.96 6.29 11.77
C ARG A 320 9.35 5.70 11.63
N LEU A 321 9.50 4.61 10.92
CA LEU A 321 10.81 3.96 10.74
C LEU A 321 11.80 4.86 10.00
N ALA A 322 13.04 4.85 10.45
CA ALA A 322 14.14 5.55 9.80
C ALA A 322 14.58 4.84 8.50
N PRO A 323 15.20 5.54 7.53
CA PRO A 323 15.74 4.91 6.32
C PRO A 323 16.75 3.81 6.62
N GLU A 324 17.60 4.04 7.61
CA GLU A 324 18.68 3.14 8.05
C GLU A 324 18.10 1.82 8.58
N PHE A 325 16.98 1.90 9.30
CA PHE A 325 16.25 0.70 9.73
C PHE A 325 15.82 -0.17 8.54
N LEU A 326 15.29 0.44 7.47
CA LEU A 326 14.89 -0.30 6.27
C LEU A 326 16.09 -0.91 5.54
N GLN A 327 17.23 -0.24 5.51
CA GLN A 327 18.45 -0.80 4.93
C GLN A 327 18.91 -2.06 5.69
N ARG A 328 18.83 -2.04 7.02
CA ARG A 328 19.15 -3.20 7.87
C ARG A 328 18.12 -4.32 7.69
N LEU A 329 16.85 -3.98 7.65
CA LEU A 329 15.79 -4.94 7.38
C LEU A 329 15.98 -5.60 6.01
N GLY A 330 16.37 -4.85 4.97
CA GLY A 330 16.70 -5.35 3.65
C GLY A 330 17.93 -6.27 3.64
N LYS A 331 18.84 -6.09 4.59
CA LYS A 331 19.98 -7.00 4.83
C LYS A 331 19.65 -8.16 5.77
N LEU A 332 18.39 -8.30 6.16
CA LEU A 332 17.89 -9.36 7.06
C LEU A 332 18.59 -9.39 8.44
N HIS A 333 18.97 -8.22 8.98
CA HIS A 333 19.57 -8.15 10.32
C HIS A 333 18.60 -8.63 11.40
N PRO A 334 19.07 -9.33 12.45
CA PRO A 334 18.22 -9.99 13.43
C PRO A 334 17.25 -9.04 14.17
N ILE A 335 17.72 -7.91 14.69
CA ILE A 335 16.88 -6.99 15.49
C ILE A 335 15.72 -6.41 14.68
N PRO A 336 15.91 -5.85 13.45
CA PRO A 336 14.80 -5.49 12.58
C PRO A 336 13.79 -6.61 12.32
N LEU A 337 14.25 -7.85 12.12
CA LEU A 337 13.36 -9.00 11.92
C LEU A 337 12.50 -9.28 13.14
N VAL A 338 13.10 -9.26 14.34
CA VAL A 338 12.38 -9.42 15.61
C VAL A 338 11.35 -8.30 15.79
N LEU A 339 11.68 -7.05 15.45
CA LEU A 339 10.74 -5.92 15.50
C LEU A 339 9.56 -6.10 14.53
N VAL A 340 9.79 -6.60 13.31
CA VAL A 340 8.73 -6.92 12.37
C VAL A 340 7.83 -8.04 12.90
N ALA A 341 8.40 -9.07 13.54
CA ALA A 341 7.61 -10.14 14.18
C ALA A 341 6.67 -9.59 15.25
N HIS A 342 7.12 -8.65 16.07
CA HIS A 342 6.27 -7.98 17.05
C HIS A 342 5.19 -7.11 16.39
N TRP A 343 5.51 -6.40 15.31
CA TRP A 343 4.52 -5.65 14.54
C TRP A 343 3.43 -6.56 13.97
N CYS A 344 3.76 -7.79 13.57
CA CYS A 344 2.80 -8.79 13.13
C CYS A 344 1.70 -9.07 14.18
N VAL A 345 1.98 -8.92 15.49
CA VAL A 345 0.97 -9.05 16.54
C VAL A 345 -0.10 -7.96 16.43
N ILE A 346 0.30 -6.72 16.11
CA ILE A 346 -0.65 -5.62 15.88
C ILE A 346 -1.46 -5.88 14.60
N LEU A 347 -0.82 -6.32 13.53
CA LEU A 347 -1.47 -6.64 12.25
C LEU A 347 -2.43 -7.82 12.37
N ALA A 348 -2.16 -8.77 13.25
CA ALA A 348 -3.02 -9.93 13.47
C ALA A 348 -4.41 -9.55 14.03
N GLN A 349 -4.56 -8.35 14.63
CA GLN A 349 -5.86 -7.83 15.09
C GLN A 349 -6.82 -7.52 13.94
N VAL A 350 -6.32 -7.35 12.73
CA VAL A 350 -7.11 -7.08 11.50
C VAL A 350 -7.00 -8.20 10.47
N ARG A 351 -6.57 -9.39 10.88
CA ARG A 351 -6.34 -10.56 9.99
C ARG A 351 -7.60 -11.06 9.27
N GLN A 352 -8.80 -10.71 9.74
CA GLN A 352 -10.09 -11.06 9.14
C GLN A 352 -10.32 -10.35 7.80
N TYR A 353 -9.65 -9.25 7.55
CA TYR A 353 -9.83 -8.52 6.31
C TYR A 353 -9.07 -9.19 5.16
N TRP A 354 -9.73 -9.28 4.00
CA TRP A 354 -9.25 -9.96 2.81
C TRP A 354 -7.86 -9.49 2.35
N TRP A 355 -7.59 -8.19 2.49
CA TRP A 355 -6.36 -7.57 2.00
C TRP A 355 -5.11 -7.95 2.80
N ILE A 356 -5.25 -8.43 4.04
CA ILE A 356 -4.12 -8.86 4.88
C ILE A 356 -4.16 -10.36 5.22
N GLN A 357 -5.21 -11.04 4.79
CA GLN A 357 -5.41 -12.47 5.11
C GLN A 357 -4.22 -13.33 4.67
N GLY A 358 -3.64 -14.08 5.60
CA GLY A 358 -2.47 -14.96 5.38
C GLY A 358 -1.13 -14.23 5.39
N TRP A 359 -1.10 -12.89 5.31
CA TRP A 359 0.13 -12.11 5.27
C TRP A 359 0.96 -12.25 6.55
N VAL A 360 0.29 -12.16 7.71
CA VAL A 360 0.94 -12.29 9.03
C VAL A 360 1.60 -13.66 9.18
N ASP A 361 0.87 -14.73 8.86
CA ASP A 361 1.35 -16.10 9.00
C ASP A 361 2.54 -16.38 8.05
N HIS A 362 2.47 -15.87 6.82
CA HIS A 362 3.56 -15.98 5.85
C HIS A 362 4.80 -15.23 6.35
N THR A 363 4.65 -13.97 6.75
CA THR A 363 5.76 -13.14 7.23
C THR A 363 6.42 -13.72 8.47
N MET A 364 5.63 -14.17 9.46
CA MET A 364 6.15 -14.82 10.66
C MET A 364 6.91 -16.11 10.33
N GLY A 365 6.40 -16.92 9.41
CA GLY A 365 7.08 -18.15 8.95
C GLY A 365 8.40 -17.86 8.23
N GLN A 366 8.48 -16.79 7.45
CA GLN A 366 9.72 -16.35 6.80
C GLN A 366 10.73 -15.83 7.83
N ILE A 367 10.30 -15.03 8.81
CA ILE A 367 11.16 -14.53 9.89
C ILE A 367 11.76 -15.72 10.67
N GLN A 368 10.94 -16.68 11.07
CA GLN A 368 11.38 -17.84 11.83
C GLN A 368 12.44 -18.66 11.09
N LYS A 369 12.35 -18.78 9.76
CA LYS A 369 13.32 -19.49 8.92
C LYS A 369 14.62 -18.70 8.74
N THR A 370 14.55 -17.38 8.72
CA THR A 370 15.69 -16.49 8.40
C THR A 370 16.47 -16.08 9.65
N LEU A 371 15.79 -15.97 10.79
CA LEU A 371 16.37 -15.46 12.04
C LEU A 371 17.38 -16.47 12.64
N PRO A 372 18.58 -16.03 13.04
CA PRO A 372 19.54 -16.87 13.77
C PRO A 372 18.95 -17.45 15.07
N ARG A 373 19.33 -18.67 15.43
CA ARG A 373 18.77 -19.41 16.58
C ARG A 373 18.89 -18.68 17.91
N GLU A 374 19.92 -17.90 18.09
CA GLU A 374 20.18 -17.10 19.30
C GLU A 374 19.11 -16.02 19.57
N TYR A 375 18.35 -15.63 18.53
CA TYR A 375 17.25 -14.66 18.65
C TYR A 375 15.87 -15.31 18.73
N HIS A 376 15.76 -16.65 18.64
CA HIS A 376 14.46 -17.35 18.59
C HIS A 376 13.65 -17.17 19.86
N GLU A 377 14.28 -16.98 21.04
CA GLU A 377 13.57 -16.68 22.29
C GLU A 377 12.69 -15.42 22.19
N TRP A 378 13.08 -14.46 21.33
CA TRP A 378 12.33 -13.23 21.09
C TRP A 378 11.16 -13.41 20.14
N LEU A 379 11.00 -14.57 19.51
CA LEU A 379 9.82 -14.93 18.71
C LEU A 379 8.72 -15.61 19.54
N ASP A 380 9.05 -16.16 20.71
CA ASP A 380 8.09 -16.92 21.52
C ASP A 380 6.88 -16.09 21.90
N TRP A 381 7.11 -14.86 22.37
CA TRP A 381 6.03 -13.95 22.76
C TRP A 381 5.15 -13.52 21.56
N PRO A 382 5.67 -13.00 20.45
CA PRO A 382 4.84 -12.61 19.31
C PRO A 382 4.14 -13.80 18.65
N MET A 383 4.78 -14.97 18.56
CA MET A 383 4.13 -16.18 18.04
C MET A 383 2.96 -16.62 18.91
N LYS A 384 3.15 -16.64 20.23
CA LYS A 384 2.07 -16.94 21.19
C LYS A 384 0.90 -15.96 21.06
N LYS A 385 1.19 -14.64 20.98
CA LYS A 385 0.15 -13.62 20.85
C LYS A 385 -0.62 -13.72 19.53
N VAL A 386 0.03 -13.97 18.42
CA VAL A 386 -0.62 -14.22 17.11
C VAL A 386 -1.50 -15.47 17.16
N GLN A 387 -1.06 -16.53 17.83
CA GLN A 387 -1.82 -17.75 17.99
C GLN A 387 -3.06 -17.54 18.89
N GLU A 388 -2.92 -16.86 20.03
CA GLU A 388 -4.04 -16.51 20.92
C GLU A 388 -5.12 -15.72 20.18
N GLN A 389 -4.73 -14.75 19.34
CA GLN A 389 -5.67 -13.97 18.52
C GLN A 389 -6.37 -14.84 17.47
N ARG A 390 -5.66 -15.83 16.89
CA ARG A 390 -6.23 -16.79 15.94
C ARG A 390 -7.34 -17.62 16.60
N GLU A 391 -7.07 -18.15 17.78
CA GLU A 391 -8.03 -18.99 18.53
C GLU A 391 -9.25 -18.19 18.97
N ASN A 392 -9.06 -16.96 19.45
CA ASN A 392 -10.16 -16.08 19.86
C ASN A 392 -11.09 -15.77 18.67
N TRP A 393 -10.49 -15.49 17.49
CA TRP A 393 -11.26 -15.26 16.27
C TRP A 393 -12.07 -16.49 15.84
N SER A 394 -11.50 -17.69 15.89
CA SER A 394 -12.21 -18.93 15.54
C SER A 394 -13.42 -19.17 16.45
N ARG A 395 -13.26 -18.94 17.76
CA ARG A 395 -14.36 -19.07 18.76
C ARG A 395 -15.47 -18.05 18.52
N GLU A 396 -15.13 -16.84 18.10
CA GLU A 396 -16.12 -15.79 17.82
C GLU A 396 -16.92 -16.10 16.54
N GLY A 397 -16.27 -16.60 15.50
CA GLY A 397 -16.92 -17.08 14.27
C GLY A 397 -17.89 -18.23 14.53
N GLU A 398 -17.55 -19.18 15.38
CA GLU A 398 -18.44 -20.30 15.79
C GLU A 398 -19.69 -19.81 16.55
N ARG A 399 -19.56 -18.78 17.39
CA ARG A 399 -20.70 -18.19 18.14
C ARG A 399 -21.69 -17.48 17.23
N ILE A 400 -21.18 -16.76 16.21
CA ILE A 400 -22.02 -16.02 15.25
C ILE A 400 -22.71 -16.99 14.28
N GLY A 401 -22.05 -18.09 13.88
CA GLY A 401 -22.62 -19.10 12.97
C GLY A 401 -23.63 -20.04 13.62
N SER A 402 -23.75 -20.02 14.96
CA SER A 402 -24.71 -20.85 15.73
C SER A 402 -25.95 -20.08 16.23
N SER A 403 -26.07 -18.81 15.85
CA SER A 403 -27.22 -17.92 16.13
C SER A 403 -28.08 -17.72 14.91
#